data_675a247e8c7cb96e0d1fba4fcbc01de7
#
_entry.id   675a247e8c7cb96e0d1fba4fcbc01de7
#
_cell.length_a   1.000
_cell.length_b   1.000
_cell.length_c   1.000
_cell.angle_alpha   90.00
_cell.angle_beta   90.00
_cell.angle_gamma   90.00
#
_symmetry.space_group_name_H-M   'P 1'
#
loop_
_entity.id
_entity.type
_entity.pdbx_description
1 polymer ?
#
loop_
_entity_poly.entity_id
_entity_poly.type
_entity_poly.pdbx_seq_one_letter_code
_entity_poly.pdbx_strand_id
1 'polypeptide(L)'
;MIAAQLAKIGIVAKIQNVEWAQWLSGTYGNKNYDLTLISHVEPFDLGNFAKPDYYWGYNSPQFSTLFEKIKNAPRPADRARLLGDAQRLLAEEAVHGFLYQPQWVTVANKNLKGLWKDMPIFVNDLSALSWS
;
A
#
# COMPACT_ATOMS: atom_id res chain seq x y z
N MET A 1 -12.69 -8.44 13.05
CA MET A 1 -13.46 -8.82 11.84
C MET A 1 -12.72 -9.90 11.04
N ILE A 2 -11.51 -9.67 10.48
CA ILE A 2 -10.76 -10.64 9.64
C ILE A 2 -10.54 -11.97 10.37
N ALA A 3 -10.03 -11.99 11.60
CA ALA A 3 -9.84 -13.22 12.37
C ALA A 3 -11.13 -14.05 12.52
N ALA A 4 -12.28 -13.38 12.71
CA ALA A 4 -13.56 -14.05 12.81
C ALA A 4 -14.04 -14.65 11.47
N GLN A 5 -13.64 -14.05 10.34
CA GLN A 5 -13.91 -14.60 9.01
C GLN A 5 -13.00 -15.80 8.72
N LEU A 6 -11.72 -15.71 9.06
CA LEU A 6 -10.77 -16.81 8.93
C LEU A 6 -11.17 -18.04 9.78
N ALA A 7 -11.69 -17.80 10.98
CA ALA A 7 -12.20 -18.89 11.83
C ALA A 7 -13.33 -19.71 11.18
N LYS A 8 -14.16 -19.08 10.32
CA LYS A 8 -15.24 -19.81 9.61
C LYS A 8 -14.73 -20.84 8.59
N ILE A 9 -13.49 -20.70 8.17
CA ILE A 9 -12.83 -21.63 7.25
C ILE A 9 -11.73 -22.46 7.94
N GLY A 10 -11.75 -22.51 9.29
CA GLY A 10 -10.85 -23.33 10.08
C GLY A 10 -9.49 -22.71 10.38
N ILE A 11 -9.25 -21.44 10.05
CA ILE A 11 -7.99 -20.75 10.33
C ILE A 11 -8.10 -19.98 11.64
N VAL A 12 -7.29 -20.34 12.63
CA VAL A 12 -7.21 -19.63 13.92
C VAL A 12 -6.13 -18.57 13.87
N ALA A 13 -6.53 -17.31 13.74
CA ALA A 13 -5.60 -16.17 13.73
C ALA A 13 -5.32 -15.69 15.16
N LYS A 14 -4.05 -15.72 15.57
CA LYS A 14 -3.58 -15.11 16.81
C LYS A 14 -3.13 -13.68 16.51
N ILE A 15 -3.88 -12.70 16.99
CA ILE A 15 -3.56 -11.28 16.76
C ILE A 15 -2.47 -10.84 17.74
N GLN A 16 -1.40 -10.29 17.21
CA GLN A 16 -0.32 -9.67 17.98
C GLN A 16 -0.21 -8.21 17.56
N ASN A 17 -0.53 -7.31 18.50
CA ASN A 17 -0.30 -5.88 18.30
C ASN A 17 1.15 -5.58 18.66
N VAL A 18 1.83 -4.91 17.76
CA VAL A 18 3.24 -4.51 17.94
C VAL A 18 3.39 -3.01 17.72
N GLU A 19 4.34 -2.41 18.42
CA GLU A 19 4.73 -1.03 18.19
C GLU A 19 5.50 -0.88 16.87
N TRP A 20 5.52 0.32 16.30
CA TRP A 20 6.11 0.58 14.99
C TRP A 20 7.57 0.09 14.87
N ALA A 21 8.41 0.35 15.87
CA ALA A 21 9.79 -0.10 15.88
C ALA A 21 9.92 -1.64 15.87
N GLN A 22 9.02 -2.33 16.56
CA GLN A 22 8.97 -3.80 16.57
C GLN A 22 8.47 -4.34 15.23
N TRP A 23 7.51 -3.66 14.60
CA TRP A 23 7.07 -4.02 13.27
C TRP A 23 8.20 -3.88 12.24
N LEU A 24 8.94 -2.76 12.29
CA LEU A 24 10.08 -2.53 11.39
C LEU A 24 11.17 -3.60 11.55
N SER A 25 11.52 -3.99 12.77
CA SER A 25 12.56 -4.98 13.00
C SER A 25 12.06 -6.41 12.76
N GLY A 26 10.90 -6.76 13.30
CA GLY A 26 10.39 -8.12 13.27
C GLY A 26 9.72 -8.48 11.94
N THR A 27 8.77 -7.67 11.50
CA THR A 27 7.97 -7.95 10.30
C THR A 27 8.71 -7.53 9.03
N TYR A 28 9.08 -6.26 8.94
CA TYR A 28 9.71 -5.72 7.73
C TYR A 28 11.14 -6.25 7.54
N GLY A 29 11.98 -6.17 8.56
CA GLY A 29 13.39 -6.57 8.48
C GLY A 29 13.58 -8.09 8.51
N ASN A 30 13.04 -8.75 9.52
CA ASN A 30 13.26 -10.18 9.75
C ASN A 30 12.24 -11.09 9.08
N LYS A 31 11.16 -10.52 8.49
CA LYS A 31 10.05 -11.27 7.83
C LYS A 31 9.43 -12.33 8.76
N ASN A 32 9.42 -12.08 10.07
CA ASN A 32 8.90 -12.99 11.08
C ASN A 32 7.40 -12.77 11.31
N TYR A 33 6.58 -13.23 10.38
CA TYR A 33 5.12 -13.16 10.45
C TYR A 33 4.47 -14.13 9.45
N ASP A 34 3.25 -14.55 9.72
CA ASP A 34 2.43 -15.30 8.77
C ASP A 34 1.57 -14.34 7.94
N LEU A 35 0.91 -13.40 8.62
CA LEU A 35 0.10 -12.32 8.03
C LEU A 35 0.41 -11.02 8.75
N THR A 36 0.44 -9.92 8.04
CA THR A 36 0.55 -8.58 8.63
C THR A 36 -0.51 -7.65 8.05
N LEU A 37 -0.95 -6.70 8.85
CA LEU A 37 -1.88 -5.66 8.42
C LEU A 37 -1.20 -4.30 8.60
N ILE A 38 -1.02 -3.60 7.49
CA ILE A 38 -0.32 -2.32 7.45
C ILE A 38 -0.91 -1.44 6.35
N SER A 39 -0.84 -0.12 6.50
CA SER A 39 -1.16 0.83 5.46
C SER A 39 0.09 1.20 4.68
N HIS A 40 0.01 1.10 3.37
CA HIS A 40 1.02 1.60 2.45
C HIS A 40 0.53 2.90 1.80
N VAL A 41 1.44 3.84 1.63
CA VAL A 41 1.12 5.21 1.20
C VAL A 41 2.07 5.73 0.12
N GLU A 42 3.02 4.93 -0.30
CA GLU A 42 4.02 5.31 -1.29
C GLU A 42 3.40 5.36 -2.70
N PRO A 43 3.56 6.45 -3.44
CA PRO A 43 2.92 6.61 -4.75
C PRO A 43 3.42 5.63 -5.82
N PHE A 44 4.55 4.95 -5.59
CA PHE A 44 5.16 4.00 -6.51
C PHE A 44 5.27 2.57 -5.95
N ASP A 45 4.44 2.23 -5.00
CA ASP A 45 4.44 0.93 -4.31
C ASP A 45 4.34 -0.29 -5.23
N LEU A 46 3.72 -0.14 -6.39
CA LEU A 46 3.61 -1.22 -7.39
C LEU A 46 4.98 -1.82 -7.73
N GLY A 47 6.04 -1.01 -7.74
CA GLY A 47 7.41 -1.49 -8.01
C GLY A 47 7.96 -2.43 -6.93
N ASN A 48 7.42 -2.41 -5.73
CA ASN A 48 7.86 -3.28 -4.65
C ASN A 48 7.43 -4.74 -4.88
N PHE A 49 6.38 -4.98 -5.65
CA PHE A 49 5.98 -6.34 -6.07
C PHE A 49 6.95 -6.97 -7.09
N ALA A 50 7.80 -6.16 -7.73
CA ALA A 50 8.85 -6.65 -8.61
C ALA A 50 10.20 -6.88 -7.89
N LYS A 51 10.23 -6.76 -6.55
CA LYS A 51 11.42 -6.96 -5.70
C LYS A 51 11.25 -8.24 -4.87
N PRO A 52 11.85 -9.37 -5.25
CA PRO A 52 11.70 -10.64 -4.53
C PRO A 52 12.09 -10.57 -3.06
N ASP A 53 13.06 -9.71 -2.72
CA ASP A 53 13.56 -9.53 -1.35
C ASP A 53 12.74 -8.56 -0.51
N TYR A 54 11.71 -7.92 -1.07
CA TYR A 54 10.84 -7.06 -0.28
C TYR A 54 10.14 -7.86 0.82
N TYR A 55 9.72 -7.23 1.89
CA TYR A 55 9.32 -7.92 3.11
C TYR A 55 8.18 -8.94 2.94
N TRP A 56 7.31 -8.78 1.96
CA TRP A 56 6.26 -9.77 1.66
C TRP A 56 6.72 -10.95 0.79
N GLY A 57 7.97 -10.96 0.32
CA GLY A 57 8.59 -12.14 -0.32
C GLY A 57 7.93 -12.61 -1.62
N TYR A 58 7.22 -11.73 -2.32
CA TYR A 58 6.60 -12.07 -3.59
C TYR A 58 7.64 -12.15 -4.72
N ASN A 59 7.70 -13.30 -5.38
CA ASN A 59 8.65 -13.56 -6.46
C ASN A 59 7.92 -14.15 -7.67
N SER A 60 7.46 -13.28 -8.57
CA SER A 60 6.78 -13.65 -9.80
C SER A 60 7.55 -13.13 -11.01
N PRO A 61 8.19 -14.01 -11.80
CA PRO A 61 8.81 -13.62 -13.07
C PRO A 61 7.82 -12.99 -14.05
N GLN A 62 6.55 -13.43 -14.01
CA GLN A 62 5.48 -12.87 -14.80
C GLN A 62 5.20 -11.42 -14.43
N PHE A 63 5.11 -11.14 -13.13
CA PHE A 63 4.90 -9.77 -12.65
C PHE A 63 6.11 -8.89 -12.98
N SER A 64 7.33 -9.36 -12.76
CA SER A 64 8.55 -8.63 -13.07
C SER A 64 8.62 -8.24 -14.54
N THR A 65 8.29 -9.18 -15.44
CA THR A 65 8.21 -8.91 -16.89
C THR A 65 7.14 -7.87 -17.23
N LEU A 66 5.98 -7.97 -16.60
CA LEU A 66 4.88 -7.02 -16.79
C LEU A 66 5.26 -5.63 -16.28
N PHE A 67 5.92 -5.55 -15.14
CA PHE A 67 6.38 -4.28 -14.57
C PHE A 67 7.40 -3.57 -15.47
N GLU A 68 8.34 -4.30 -16.09
CA GLU A 68 9.26 -3.73 -17.08
C GLU A 68 8.49 -3.17 -18.30
N LYS A 69 7.45 -3.85 -18.78
CA LYS A 69 6.59 -3.32 -19.83
C LYS A 69 5.88 -2.02 -19.42
N ILE A 70 5.41 -1.93 -18.17
CA ILE A 70 4.78 -0.72 -17.62
C ILE A 70 5.74 0.45 -17.63
N LYS A 71 6.97 0.24 -17.17
CA LYS A 71 8.02 1.28 -17.14
C LYS A 71 8.35 1.82 -18.52
N ASN A 72 8.38 0.95 -19.52
CA ASN A 72 8.79 1.25 -20.88
C ASN A 72 7.62 1.55 -21.84
N ALA A 73 6.38 1.63 -21.32
CA ALA A 73 5.20 1.90 -22.16
C ALA A 73 5.23 3.33 -22.72
N PRO A 74 5.31 3.50 -24.06
CA PRO A 74 5.49 4.82 -24.68
C PRO A 74 4.21 5.67 -24.66
N ARG A 75 3.05 5.03 -24.61
CA ARG A 75 1.75 5.71 -24.66
C ARG A 75 0.99 5.57 -23.34
N PRO A 76 0.35 6.64 -22.85
CA PRO A 76 -0.44 6.58 -21.61
C PRO A 76 -1.52 5.49 -21.61
N ALA A 77 -2.18 5.26 -22.74
CA ALA A 77 -3.21 4.23 -22.87
C ALA A 77 -2.65 2.80 -22.72
N ASP A 78 -1.46 2.52 -23.28
CA ASP A 78 -0.80 1.24 -23.09
C ASP A 78 -0.40 1.03 -21.65
N ARG A 79 0.14 2.07 -21.02
CA ARG A 79 0.50 2.04 -19.59
C ARG A 79 -0.72 1.78 -18.70
N ALA A 80 -1.84 2.44 -18.96
CA ALA A 80 -3.07 2.24 -18.21
C ALA A 80 -3.58 0.79 -18.33
N ARG A 81 -3.55 0.20 -19.54
CA ARG A 81 -3.92 -1.20 -19.77
C ARG A 81 -3.00 -2.15 -19.00
N LEU A 82 -1.68 -1.95 -19.11
CA LEU A 82 -0.69 -2.79 -18.42
C LEU A 82 -0.80 -2.68 -16.89
N LEU A 83 -1.13 -1.50 -16.34
CA LEU A 83 -1.43 -1.33 -14.92
C LEU A 83 -2.67 -2.14 -14.50
N GLY A 84 -3.71 -2.16 -15.34
CA GLY A 84 -4.88 -3.02 -15.13
C GLY A 84 -4.53 -4.51 -15.15
N ASP A 85 -3.63 -4.94 -16.05
CA ASP A 85 -3.13 -6.32 -16.11
C ASP A 85 -2.35 -6.67 -14.83
N ALA A 86 -1.51 -5.76 -14.32
CA ALA A 86 -0.77 -5.94 -13.08
C ALA A 86 -1.68 -6.10 -11.87
N GLN A 87 -2.73 -5.29 -11.76
CA GLN A 87 -3.70 -5.39 -10.68
C GLN A 87 -4.45 -6.73 -10.70
N ARG A 88 -4.85 -7.20 -11.89
CA ARG A 88 -5.47 -8.53 -12.03
C ARG A 88 -4.54 -9.64 -11.61
N LEU A 89 -3.30 -9.62 -12.06
CA LEU A 89 -2.30 -10.64 -11.71
C LEU A 89 -2.08 -10.71 -10.19
N LEU A 90 -1.91 -9.57 -9.52
CA LEU A 90 -1.73 -9.53 -8.07
C LEU A 90 -2.96 -10.06 -7.31
N ALA A 91 -4.16 -9.80 -7.82
CA ALA A 91 -5.39 -10.30 -7.23
C ALA A 91 -5.54 -11.81 -7.43
N GLU A 92 -5.22 -12.33 -8.64
CA GLU A 92 -5.26 -13.75 -8.97
C GLU A 92 -4.24 -14.56 -8.17
N GLU A 93 -3.03 -14.03 -8.00
CA GLU A 93 -1.97 -14.66 -7.20
C GLU A 93 -2.16 -14.46 -5.69
N ALA A 94 -3.19 -13.71 -5.27
CA ALA A 94 -3.59 -13.49 -3.87
C ALA A 94 -2.44 -13.04 -2.96
N VAL A 95 -1.53 -12.20 -3.48
CA VAL A 95 -0.35 -11.71 -2.76
C VAL A 95 -0.77 -10.86 -1.56
N HIS A 96 -1.79 -10.01 -1.76
CA HIS A 96 -2.34 -9.12 -0.75
C HIS A 96 -3.86 -9.19 -0.71
N GLY A 97 -4.41 -9.13 0.49
CA GLY A 97 -5.83 -8.83 0.69
C GLY A 97 -6.02 -7.32 0.76
N PHE A 98 -6.34 -6.68 -0.36
CA PHE A 98 -6.64 -5.24 -0.39
C PHE A 98 -7.96 -4.97 0.33
N LEU A 99 -7.90 -4.29 1.48
CA LEU A 99 -9.06 -4.13 2.35
C LEU A 99 -9.86 -2.87 2.02
N TYR A 100 -9.21 -1.72 2.06
CA TYR A 100 -9.82 -0.42 1.75
C TYR A 100 -8.73 0.66 1.61
N GLN A 101 -9.11 1.76 1.01
CA GLN A 101 -8.31 2.98 0.98
C GLN A 101 -8.95 4.01 1.92
N PRO A 102 -8.30 4.36 3.04
CA PRO A 102 -8.84 5.34 3.97
C PRO A 102 -8.81 6.74 3.36
N GLN A 103 -9.82 7.54 3.69
CA GLN A 103 -9.77 8.97 3.40
C GLN A 103 -8.86 9.68 4.40
N TRP A 104 -8.07 10.62 3.93
CA TRP A 104 -7.37 11.54 4.80
C TRP A 104 -8.36 12.52 5.44
N VAL A 105 -8.29 12.60 6.76
CA VAL A 105 -9.07 13.57 7.52
C VAL A 105 -8.12 14.58 8.13
N THR A 106 -8.21 15.82 7.69
CA THR A 106 -7.47 16.93 8.29
C THR A 106 -8.35 17.66 9.30
N VAL A 107 -7.87 17.78 10.52
CA VAL A 107 -8.49 18.59 11.57
C VAL A 107 -7.63 19.83 11.81
N ALA A 108 -8.22 20.99 11.70
CA ALA A 108 -7.51 22.25 11.88
C ALA A 108 -8.36 23.28 12.61
N ASN A 109 -7.71 24.31 13.16
CA ASN A 109 -8.40 25.46 13.70
C ASN A 109 -9.21 26.14 12.59
N LYS A 110 -10.44 26.57 12.91
CA LYS A 110 -11.35 27.21 11.94
C LYS A 110 -10.79 28.49 11.28
N ASN A 111 -9.86 29.14 11.97
CA ASN A 111 -9.22 30.38 11.51
C ASN A 111 -7.99 30.11 10.63
N LEU A 112 -7.52 28.86 10.52
CA LEU A 112 -6.42 28.52 9.62
C LEU A 112 -6.98 28.33 8.21
N LYS A 113 -6.40 29.04 7.27
CA LYS A 113 -6.75 29.03 5.82
C LYS A 113 -5.57 28.50 5.01
N GLY A 114 -5.84 28.06 3.77
CA GLY A 114 -4.81 27.59 2.83
C GLY A 114 -4.45 26.12 2.92
N LEU A 115 -5.11 25.34 3.80
CA LEU A 115 -4.94 23.89 3.79
C LEU A 115 -5.52 23.29 2.50
N TRP A 116 -4.80 22.35 1.92
CA TRP A 116 -5.28 21.65 0.75
C TRP A 116 -6.48 20.76 1.10
N LYS A 117 -7.51 20.86 0.30
CA LYS A 117 -8.70 20.01 0.44
C LYS A 117 -8.41 18.58 -0.06
N ASP A 118 -7.71 18.47 -1.18
CA ASP A 118 -7.33 17.21 -1.81
C ASP A 118 -5.79 17.18 -1.91
N MET A 119 -5.16 16.49 -0.96
CA MET A 119 -3.70 16.42 -0.91
C MET A 119 -3.16 15.38 -1.91
N PRO A 120 -2.38 15.80 -2.91
CA PRO A 120 -1.72 14.86 -3.83
C PRO A 120 -0.49 14.18 -3.22
N ILE A 121 0.03 14.72 -2.12
CA ILE A 121 1.21 14.27 -1.38
C ILE A 121 1.00 14.50 0.12
N PHE A 122 1.85 13.93 0.99
CA PHE A 122 1.71 13.99 2.46
C PHE A 122 2.12 15.31 3.12
N VAL A 123 2.37 16.33 2.37
CA VAL A 123 2.77 17.64 2.89
C VAL A 123 1.83 18.72 2.39
N ASN A 124 1.46 19.63 3.29
CA ASN A 124 0.78 20.87 2.91
C ASN A 124 1.81 21.92 2.50
N ASP A 125 1.46 22.78 1.58
CA ASP A 125 2.23 23.98 1.31
C ASP A 125 2.06 24.98 2.46
N LEU A 126 3.05 25.02 3.34
CA LEU A 126 3.02 25.88 4.53
C LEU A 126 3.08 27.37 4.15
N SER A 127 3.60 27.72 2.99
CA SER A 127 3.66 29.11 2.52
C SER A 127 2.28 29.67 2.16
N ALA A 128 1.33 28.82 1.87
CA ALA A 128 -0.06 29.18 1.56
C ALA A 128 -0.94 29.35 2.81
N LEU A 129 -0.43 28.99 4.01
CA LEU A 129 -1.20 29.07 5.24
C LEU A 129 -1.30 30.51 5.75
N SER A 130 -2.47 30.86 6.25
CA SER A 130 -2.74 32.15 6.88
C SER A 130 -3.77 32.03 7.99
N TRP A 131 -3.74 32.96 8.93
CA TRP A 131 -4.77 33.11 9.95
C TRP A 131 -5.75 34.22 9.55
N SER A 132 -7.03 33.99 9.80
CA SER A 132 -8.10 34.97 9.57
C SER A 132 -8.96 35.17 10.80
#